data_aff4a1e535a88f005514227fc3f83bbb
#
_entry.id   aff4a1e535a88f005514227fc3f83bbb
#
_cell.length_a   1.000
_cell.length_b   1.000
_cell.length_c   1.000
_cell.angle_alpha   90.00
_cell.angle_beta   90.00
_cell.angle_gamma   90.00
#
_symmetry.space_group_name_H-M   'P 1'
#
loop_
_entity.id
_entity.type
_entity.pdbx_description
1 polymer ?
#
loop_
_entity_poly.entity_id
_entity_poly.type
_entity_poly.pdbx_seq_one_letter_code
_entity_poly.pdbx_strand_id
1 'polypeptide(L)'
;MVYLRSHHDTPTRQILKTSSHPAAYFSSMLRFVSVFIITLFSNFLLANMASPIQEGHTGALPFLARHVSIDSEHILIQPSPDFKTAIFKIKYQVRVDSSGVRIPLVFQAMDYMDGFQLMVDGIPQSTKSLPYEYIHSDSFPNNDFSDFIGFESLVTVYYDKDYSIEEELEDLIYLEVDLAKGTHTIEISYTAESWIDESDLILKRYFYYSLAPARYWKSFGTLSLEIQAESSQPQIHTNLGEPKTGSLPGFASWTFNSIPVDVVEISWKPEPSEKAKFYMDLGPDTLVWIFGFILASLHFLFIKIRRRKNQARINWVVVIGGLLIPFLVLNSYMYAVDIIDNIIGEYASRRHGYLFLVNIYYPVLMPVYMLVCFLWDWFWKRRFHPSA
;
A
#
# COMPACT_ATOMS: atom_id res chain seq x y z
N MET A 1 -53.31 56.72 -51.77
CA MET A 1 -53.53 58.09 -51.46
C MET A 1 -52.66 58.49 -50.31
N VAL A 2 -51.58 59.15 -50.61
CA VAL A 2 -51.13 60.42 -50.03
C VAL A 2 -50.28 60.28 -48.76
N TYR A 3 -49.11 60.60 -48.85
CA TYR A 3 -48.02 61.55 -48.61
C TYR A 3 -47.08 61.12 -47.45
N LEU A 4 -45.84 60.85 -47.77
CA LEU A 4 -44.57 61.51 -47.52
C LEU A 4 -44.49 62.51 -46.36
N ARG A 5 -43.57 62.31 -45.43
CA ARG A 5 -42.56 63.32 -45.11
C ARG A 5 -41.32 62.71 -44.39
N SER A 6 -40.19 63.02 -44.99
CA SER A 6 -38.85 62.83 -44.50
C SER A 6 -38.51 63.71 -43.30
N HIS A 7 -37.73 63.20 -42.34
CA HIS A 7 -36.84 64.05 -41.56
C HIS A 7 -35.48 63.33 -41.41
N HIS A 8 -34.46 63.97 -41.94
CA HIS A 8 -33.08 63.76 -41.69
C HIS A 8 -32.76 64.11 -40.23
N ASP A 9 -32.16 63.17 -39.47
CA ASP A 9 -31.39 63.49 -38.27
C ASP A 9 -30.12 62.77 -38.32
N THR A 10 -29.02 63.49 -38.28
CA THR A 10 -27.63 63.11 -38.26
C THR A 10 -27.26 62.33 -36.95
N PRO A 11 -26.58 61.19 -37.00
CA PRO A 11 -26.13 60.53 -35.78
C PRO A 11 -24.86 61.19 -35.26
N THR A 12 -24.96 61.79 -34.10
CA THR A 12 -23.86 62.28 -33.31
C THR A 12 -23.01 61.07 -32.86
N ARG A 13 -21.78 60.97 -33.33
CA ARG A 13 -20.78 60.00 -32.90
C ARG A 13 -20.42 60.23 -31.41
N GLN A 14 -20.99 59.45 -30.51
CA GLN A 14 -20.46 59.32 -29.15
C GLN A 14 -19.20 58.47 -29.20
N ILE A 15 -18.06 59.11 -28.98
CA ILE A 15 -16.78 58.44 -28.74
C ILE A 15 -16.84 57.86 -27.32
N LEU A 16 -17.13 56.56 -27.21
CA LEU A 16 -16.95 55.78 -25.99
C LEU A 16 -15.45 55.69 -25.71
N LYS A 17 -14.95 56.53 -24.80
CA LYS A 17 -13.66 56.34 -24.17
C LYS A 17 -13.73 55.10 -23.26
N THR A 18 -13.33 53.96 -23.75
CA THR A 18 -13.04 52.78 -22.91
C THR A 18 -11.70 53.03 -22.20
N SER A 19 -11.76 53.61 -21.01
CA SER A 19 -10.64 53.60 -20.09
C SER A 19 -10.50 52.18 -19.52
N SER A 20 -9.66 51.37 -20.16
CA SER A 20 -9.26 50.09 -19.60
C SER A 20 -8.38 50.35 -18.41
N HIS A 21 -8.90 50.23 -17.19
CA HIS A 21 -8.12 50.25 -15.96
C HIS A 21 -7.27 48.99 -15.87
N PRO A 22 -5.94 49.06 -15.97
CA PRO A 22 -5.05 47.89 -15.87
C PRO A 22 -5.18 47.15 -14.51
N ALA A 23 -5.67 47.85 -13.47
CA ALA A 23 -5.91 47.26 -12.14
C ALA A 23 -7.04 46.20 -12.12
N ALA A 24 -8.06 46.33 -13.01
CA ALA A 24 -9.14 45.37 -13.05
C ALA A 24 -8.74 44.03 -13.70
N TYR A 25 -7.86 44.09 -14.67
CA TYR A 25 -7.29 42.87 -15.29
C TYR A 25 -6.34 42.12 -14.34
N PHE A 26 -5.54 42.84 -13.56
CA PHE A 26 -4.63 42.25 -12.59
C PHE A 26 -5.38 41.57 -11.44
N SER A 27 -6.47 42.19 -10.95
CA SER A 27 -7.31 41.58 -9.90
C SER A 27 -8.09 40.34 -10.36
N SER A 28 -8.57 40.35 -11.62
CA SER A 28 -9.23 39.15 -12.17
C SER A 28 -8.26 38.00 -12.45
N MET A 29 -7.07 38.29 -12.94
CA MET A 29 -6.01 37.29 -13.13
C MET A 29 -5.54 36.71 -11.78
N LEU A 30 -5.41 37.52 -10.75
CA LEU A 30 -5.04 37.04 -9.41
C LEU A 30 -6.13 36.15 -8.81
N ARG A 31 -7.40 36.46 -9.01
CA ARG A 31 -8.52 35.60 -8.60
C ARG A 31 -8.55 34.30 -9.38
N PHE A 32 -8.29 34.29 -10.69
CA PHE A 32 -8.19 33.09 -11.50
C PHE A 32 -7.04 32.17 -11.05
N VAL A 33 -5.87 32.76 -10.78
CA VAL A 33 -4.71 32.02 -10.26
C VAL A 33 -4.99 31.45 -8.87
N SER A 34 -5.65 32.23 -8.00
CA SER A 34 -6.02 31.74 -6.66
C SER A 34 -7.04 30.62 -6.69
N VAL A 35 -8.07 30.71 -7.56
CA VAL A 35 -9.06 29.64 -7.75
C VAL A 35 -8.42 28.41 -8.36
N PHE A 36 -7.50 28.57 -9.31
CA PHE A 36 -6.77 27.46 -9.93
C PHE A 36 -5.83 26.76 -8.94
N ILE A 37 -5.15 27.52 -8.08
CA ILE A 37 -4.34 26.97 -7.00
C ILE A 37 -5.21 26.23 -5.97
N ILE A 38 -6.34 26.81 -5.57
CA ILE A 38 -7.27 26.17 -4.61
C ILE A 38 -7.87 24.89 -5.19
N THR A 39 -8.25 24.87 -6.49
CA THR A 39 -8.74 23.65 -7.15
C THR A 39 -7.65 22.60 -7.35
N LEU A 40 -6.42 22.97 -7.57
CA LEU A 40 -5.28 22.03 -7.56
C LEU A 40 -5.06 21.42 -6.17
N PHE A 41 -5.10 22.22 -5.11
CA PHE A 41 -4.91 21.72 -3.74
C PHE A 41 -6.12 20.91 -3.24
N SER A 42 -7.34 21.20 -3.65
CA SER A 42 -8.52 20.42 -3.24
C SER A 42 -8.56 19.01 -3.85
N ASN A 43 -7.92 18.80 -5.01
CA ASN A 43 -7.79 17.46 -5.59
C ASN A 43 -6.69 16.62 -4.92
N PHE A 44 -5.73 17.25 -4.21
CA PHE A 44 -4.74 16.52 -3.42
C PHE A 44 -5.30 15.94 -2.11
N LEU A 45 -6.43 16.47 -1.62
CA LEU A 45 -7.09 15.96 -0.40
C LEU A 45 -7.99 14.73 -0.66
N LEU A 46 -8.22 14.36 -1.94
CA LEU A 46 -9.03 13.20 -2.34
C LEU A 46 -8.21 12.07 -2.98
N ALA A 47 -6.90 12.22 -3.08
CA ALA A 47 -6.02 11.09 -3.33
C ALA A 47 -5.84 10.33 -2.00
N ASN A 48 -6.91 9.72 -1.50
CA ASN A 48 -6.76 8.57 -0.62
C ASN A 48 -5.96 7.56 -1.45
N MET A 49 -4.69 7.40 -1.08
CA MET A 49 -4.05 6.12 -1.30
C MET A 49 -5.02 5.11 -0.69
N ALA A 50 -5.53 4.21 -1.52
CA ALA A 50 -6.20 3.03 -1.01
C ALA A 50 -5.28 2.50 0.07
N SER A 51 -5.79 2.42 1.30
CA SER A 51 -5.08 1.71 2.36
C SER A 51 -4.71 0.38 1.76
N PRO A 52 -3.47 -0.12 1.93
CA PRO A 52 -3.14 -1.45 1.48
C PRO A 52 -4.23 -2.35 2.03
N ILE A 53 -4.93 -3.03 1.13
CA ILE A 53 -5.94 -4.00 1.49
C ILE A 53 -5.18 -5.01 2.33
N GLN A 54 -5.56 -5.19 3.58
CA GLN A 54 -4.99 -6.24 4.42
C GLN A 54 -5.53 -7.55 3.87
N GLU A 55 -4.82 -8.11 2.91
CA GLU A 55 -5.07 -9.43 2.37
C GLU A 55 -4.22 -10.42 3.17
N GLY A 56 -4.81 -11.49 3.61
CA GLY A 56 -4.09 -12.60 4.18
C GLY A 56 -4.62 -13.13 5.51
N HIS A 57 -5.56 -14.07 5.45
CA HIS A 57 -5.98 -14.81 6.64
C HIS A 57 -6.04 -16.30 6.32
N THR A 58 -5.36 -17.08 7.15
CA THR A 58 -5.39 -18.54 7.08
C THR A 58 -6.13 -19.09 8.30
N GLY A 59 -7.15 -19.91 8.08
CA GLY A 59 -7.93 -20.51 9.16
C GLY A 59 -8.87 -21.59 8.69
N ALA A 60 -9.30 -22.46 9.60
CA ALA A 60 -10.31 -23.46 9.34
C ALA A 60 -11.71 -22.90 9.58
N LEU A 61 -12.56 -22.91 8.57
CA LEU A 61 -13.97 -22.59 8.67
C LEU A 61 -14.78 -23.89 8.80
N PRO A 62 -15.35 -24.20 9.96
CA PRO A 62 -16.29 -25.33 10.04
C PRO A 62 -17.66 -24.91 9.53
N PHE A 63 -18.13 -25.55 8.45
CA PHE A 63 -19.51 -25.44 8.08
C PHE A 63 -20.39 -26.19 9.08
N LEU A 64 -21.27 -25.46 9.80
CA LEU A 64 -22.34 -26.04 10.64
C LEU A 64 -21.90 -27.00 11.78
N ALA A 65 -20.76 -26.81 12.38
CA ALA A 65 -20.25 -27.70 13.42
C ALA A 65 -20.89 -27.48 14.81
N ARG A 66 -22.19 -27.14 14.88
CA ARG A 66 -22.91 -26.97 16.17
C ARG A 66 -22.89 -28.20 17.10
N HIS A 67 -22.45 -29.34 16.61
CA HIS A 67 -22.31 -30.60 17.38
C HIS A 67 -20.84 -30.95 17.64
N VAL A 68 -19.91 -30.11 17.20
CA VAL A 68 -18.47 -30.32 17.36
C VAL A 68 -17.89 -29.24 18.25
N SER A 69 -17.16 -29.68 19.27
CA SER A 69 -16.40 -28.79 20.18
C SER A 69 -14.92 -28.96 19.88
N ILE A 70 -14.16 -27.87 19.90
CA ILE A 70 -12.69 -27.92 19.92
C ILE A 70 -12.28 -28.01 21.39
N ASP A 71 -11.65 -29.11 21.79
CA ASP A 71 -11.07 -29.26 23.11
C ASP A 71 -9.70 -28.57 23.20
N SER A 72 -8.91 -28.65 22.14
CA SER A 72 -7.67 -27.89 22.00
C SER A 72 -7.27 -27.69 20.53
N GLU A 73 -6.60 -26.58 20.28
CA GLU A 73 -5.93 -26.27 19.01
C GLU A 73 -4.45 -26.00 19.30
N HIS A 74 -3.58 -26.65 18.53
CA HIS A 74 -2.15 -26.43 18.56
C HIS A 74 -1.69 -25.99 17.18
N ILE A 75 -1.03 -24.83 17.09
CA ILE A 75 -0.54 -24.22 15.87
C ILE A 75 0.97 -24.10 15.97
N LEU A 76 1.70 -24.67 15.02
CA LEU A 76 3.12 -24.48 14.85
C LEU A 76 3.37 -23.76 13.52
N ILE A 77 4.07 -22.61 13.58
CA ILE A 77 4.42 -21.79 12.42
C ILE A 77 5.95 -21.74 12.30
N GLN A 78 6.44 -22.12 11.14
CA GLN A 78 7.86 -22.21 10.83
C GLN A 78 8.20 -21.36 9.60
N PRO A 79 8.51 -20.05 9.78
CA PRO A 79 8.96 -19.21 8.68
C PRO A 79 10.28 -19.71 8.09
N SER A 80 10.41 -19.57 6.74
CA SER A 80 11.69 -19.81 6.05
C SER A 80 12.73 -18.74 6.44
N PRO A 81 14.04 -19.01 6.25
CA PRO A 81 15.10 -18.07 6.61
C PRO A 81 14.99 -16.70 5.95
N ASP A 82 14.45 -16.62 4.74
CA ASP A 82 14.21 -15.38 3.98
C ASP A 82 12.80 -14.79 4.19
N PHE A 83 12.01 -15.42 5.04
CA PHE A 83 10.63 -15.06 5.37
C PHE A 83 9.69 -14.97 4.16
N LYS A 84 10.05 -15.66 3.05
CA LYS A 84 9.18 -15.70 1.87
C LYS A 84 8.05 -16.68 2.01
N THR A 85 8.29 -17.78 2.71
CA THR A 85 7.33 -18.84 2.95
C THR A 85 7.32 -19.24 4.42
N ALA A 86 6.23 -19.87 4.87
CA ALA A 86 6.15 -20.50 6.17
C ALA A 86 5.40 -21.82 6.09
N ILE A 87 5.85 -22.81 6.89
CA ILE A 87 5.13 -24.06 7.08
C ILE A 87 4.20 -23.87 8.28
N PHE A 88 2.90 -24.09 8.06
CA PHE A 88 1.89 -24.16 9.09
C PHE A 88 1.55 -25.61 9.39
N LYS A 89 1.54 -25.97 10.68
CA LYS A 89 1.08 -27.27 11.15
C LYS A 89 0.08 -27.04 12.27
N ILE A 90 -1.16 -27.46 12.01
CA ILE A 90 -2.27 -27.25 12.90
C ILE A 90 -2.80 -28.61 13.36
N LYS A 91 -3.06 -28.73 14.66
CA LYS A 91 -3.64 -29.93 15.25
C LYS A 91 -4.80 -29.58 16.14
N TYR A 92 -5.97 -30.05 15.76
CA TYR A 92 -7.20 -29.93 16.55
C TYR A 92 -7.48 -31.23 17.29
N GLN A 93 -7.84 -31.12 18.55
CA GLN A 93 -8.57 -32.13 19.29
C GLN A 93 -10.03 -31.72 19.31
N VAL A 94 -10.86 -32.47 18.61
CA VAL A 94 -12.28 -32.16 18.47
C VAL A 94 -13.12 -33.23 19.17
N ARG A 95 -14.22 -32.81 19.81
CA ARG A 95 -15.17 -33.71 20.42
C ARG A 95 -16.52 -33.57 19.73
N VAL A 96 -17.03 -34.72 19.28
CA VAL A 96 -18.29 -34.84 18.52
C VAL A 96 -19.37 -35.44 19.41
N ASP A 97 -20.45 -34.72 19.63
CA ASP A 97 -21.53 -35.16 20.51
C ASP A 97 -22.43 -36.25 19.88
N SER A 98 -22.57 -36.24 18.59
CA SER A 98 -23.35 -37.21 17.82
C SER A 98 -22.64 -37.57 16.54
N SER A 99 -22.71 -38.83 16.13
CA SER A 99 -22.10 -39.28 14.87
C SER A 99 -22.68 -38.50 13.70
N GLY A 100 -21.77 -37.93 12.89
CA GLY A 100 -22.09 -37.21 11.66
C GLY A 100 -21.42 -37.89 10.47
N VAL A 101 -22.13 -37.94 9.36
CA VAL A 101 -21.63 -38.42 8.09
C VAL A 101 -21.53 -37.22 7.17
N ARG A 102 -20.38 -37.10 6.47
CA ARG A 102 -20.09 -35.98 5.56
C ARG A 102 -20.24 -34.61 6.23
N ILE A 103 -19.59 -34.43 7.35
CA ILE A 103 -19.50 -33.11 7.99
C ILE A 103 -18.67 -32.22 7.07
N PRO A 104 -19.25 -31.16 6.48
CA PRO A 104 -18.51 -30.27 5.63
C PRO A 104 -17.59 -29.38 6.46
N LEU A 105 -16.33 -29.30 6.08
CA LEU A 105 -15.34 -28.40 6.63
C LEU A 105 -14.71 -27.60 5.49
N VAL A 106 -14.48 -26.31 5.71
CA VAL A 106 -13.73 -25.45 4.80
C VAL A 106 -12.54 -24.90 5.54
N PHE A 107 -11.36 -25.07 4.97
CA PHE A 107 -10.14 -24.46 5.44
C PHE A 107 -9.78 -23.31 4.53
N GLN A 108 -9.56 -22.17 5.11
CA GLN A 108 -9.03 -21.02 4.47
C GLN A 108 -7.50 -21.13 4.54
N ALA A 109 -6.86 -21.45 3.44
CA ALA A 109 -5.42 -21.61 3.32
C ALA A 109 -4.87 -20.54 2.36
N MET A 110 -4.94 -19.29 2.79
CA MET A 110 -4.52 -18.17 1.98
C MET A 110 -3.06 -18.24 1.62
N ASP A 111 -2.77 -17.78 0.40
CA ASP A 111 -1.41 -17.76 -0.14
C ASP A 111 -0.72 -19.12 -0.03
N TYR A 112 -1.50 -20.21 0.03
CA TYR A 112 -0.88 -21.51 0.05
C TYR A 112 -0.26 -21.83 -1.32
N MET A 113 0.99 -22.28 -1.30
CA MET A 113 1.71 -22.61 -2.54
C MET A 113 1.48 -24.04 -2.96
N ASP A 114 1.69 -24.96 -2.03
CA ASP A 114 1.57 -26.40 -2.26
C ASP A 114 1.56 -27.19 -0.95
N GLY A 115 1.42 -28.51 -1.06
CA GLY A 115 1.65 -29.41 0.07
C GLY A 115 0.54 -29.43 1.11
N PHE A 116 -0.72 -29.00 0.76
CA PHE A 116 -1.83 -29.15 1.71
C PHE A 116 -2.07 -30.62 2.03
N GLN A 117 -1.90 -30.96 3.30
CA GLN A 117 -2.14 -32.30 3.83
C GLN A 117 -3.14 -32.21 4.97
N LEU A 118 -4.09 -33.12 4.94
CA LEU A 118 -5.10 -33.26 5.96
C LEU A 118 -5.18 -34.72 6.43
N MET A 119 -5.14 -34.90 7.73
CA MET A 119 -5.35 -36.20 8.36
C MET A 119 -6.45 -36.11 9.41
N VAL A 120 -7.31 -37.12 9.46
CA VAL A 120 -8.28 -37.32 10.52
C VAL A 120 -7.98 -38.65 11.19
N ASP A 121 -7.66 -38.62 12.48
CA ASP A 121 -7.23 -39.79 13.26
C ASP A 121 -6.04 -40.55 12.60
N GLY A 122 -5.12 -39.79 12.01
CA GLY A 122 -3.96 -40.34 11.27
C GLY A 122 -4.27 -40.91 9.88
N ILE A 123 -5.52 -40.80 9.41
CA ILE A 123 -5.94 -41.24 8.08
C ILE A 123 -5.97 -40.06 7.12
N PRO A 124 -5.17 -40.07 6.03
CA PRO A 124 -5.19 -38.99 5.05
C PRO A 124 -6.59 -38.81 4.43
N GLN A 125 -7.01 -37.57 4.29
CA GLN A 125 -8.26 -37.19 3.67
C GLN A 125 -8.02 -36.52 2.32
N SER A 126 -8.92 -36.72 1.37
CA SER A 126 -8.90 -35.98 0.09
C SER A 126 -9.60 -34.64 0.24
N THR A 127 -8.99 -33.61 -0.28
CA THR A 127 -9.57 -32.29 -0.37
C THR A 127 -10.22 -32.06 -1.74
N LYS A 128 -11.16 -31.14 -1.81
CA LYS A 128 -11.86 -30.74 -3.03
C LYS A 128 -11.91 -29.22 -3.10
N SER A 129 -12.12 -28.67 -4.27
CA SER A 129 -12.53 -27.28 -4.41
C SER A 129 -13.89 -27.08 -3.76
N LEU A 130 -14.14 -25.89 -3.21
CA LEU A 130 -15.43 -25.53 -2.65
C LEU A 130 -16.52 -25.69 -3.73
N PRO A 131 -17.59 -26.48 -3.49
CA PRO A 131 -18.66 -26.67 -4.46
C PRO A 131 -19.35 -25.34 -4.78
N TYR A 132 -19.59 -25.09 -6.08
CA TYR A 132 -20.24 -23.87 -6.56
C TYR A 132 -21.60 -23.57 -5.91
N GLU A 133 -22.33 -24.60 -5.54
CA GLU A 133 -23.61 -24.51 -4.84
C GLU A 133 -23.51 -23.84 -3.46
N TYR A 134 -22.36 -23.89 -2.81
CA TYR A 134 -22.13 -23.19 -1.54
C TYR A 134 -21.83 -21.71 -1.74
N ILE A 135 -21.38 -21.31 -2.94
CA ILE A 135 -21.01 -19.93 -3.24
C ILE A 135 -22.25 -19.09 -3.60
N HIS A 136 -23.27 -19.71 -4.17
CA HIS A 136 -24.44 -19.02 -4.74
C HIS A 136 -25.77 -19.39 -4.06
N SER A 137 -25.74 -20.08 -2.96
CA SER A 137 -26.97 -20.53 -2.32
C SER A 137 -27.57 -19.47 -1.43
N ASP A 138 -28.70 -18.88 -1.85
CA ASP A 138 -29.66 -18.18 -0.97
C ASP A 138 -30.22 -19.08 0.14
N SER A 139 -29.81 -20.32 0.17
CA SER A 139 -30.39 -21.42 0.97
C SER A 139 -29.45 -21.98 2.01
N PHE A 140 -28.43 -21.27 2.46
CA PHE A 140 -27.85 -21.60 3.77
C PHE A 140 -28.89 -21.31 4.84
N PRO A 141 -29.51 -22.36 5.43
CA PRO A 141 -30.71 -22.20 6.22
C PRO A 141 -30.41 -21.73 7.61
N ASN A 142 -29.59 -20.85 7.86
CA ASN A 142 -29.47 -20.10 9.11
C ASN A 142 -28.32 -19.09 8.99
N ASN A 143 -28.64 -17.89 9.00
CA ASN A 143 -27.93 -16.63 9.09
C ASN A 143 -26.81 -16.52 10.17
N ASP A 144 -26.22 -17.59 10.62
CA ASP A 144 -25.15 -17.59 11.61
C ASP A 144 -23.75 -17.75 11.00
N PHE A 145 -23.68 -17.87 9.68
CA PHE A 145 -22.43 -18.00 8.93
C PHE A 145 -22.41 -17.09 7.72
N SER A 146 -21.23 -16.61 7.47
CA SER A 146 -20.78 -15.86 6.34
C SER A 146 -21.55 -16.15 5.06
N ASP A 147 -22.23 -15.14 4.53
CA ASP A 147 -22.75 -15.18 3.19
C ASP A 147 -21.54 -15.14 2.25
N PHE A 148 -21.28 -16.24 1.51
CA PHE A 148 -20.33 -16.23 0.42
C PHE A 148 -20.99 -15.55 -0.76
N ILE A 149 -20.59 -14.33 -1.07
CA ILE A 149 -21.01 -13.62 -2.27
C ILE A 149 -19.84 -13.67 -3.24
N GLY A 150 -19.93 -14.53 -4.28
CA GLY A 150 -18.88 -14.68 -5.26
C GLY A 150 -19.07 -13.77 -6.47
N PHE A 151 -17.99 -13.18 -6.93
CA PHE A 151 -17.89 -12.54 -8.23
C PHE A 151 -16.70 -13.18 -8.97
N GLU A 152 -16.98 -14.00 -9.99
CA GLU A 152 -15.99 -14.76 -10.76
C GLU A 152 -15.13 -15.72 -9.91
N SER A 153 -13.94 -15.30 -9.48
CA SER A 153 -13.01 -16.10 -8.67
C SER A 153 -12.87 -15.64 -7.22
N LEU A 154 -13.46 -14.51 -6.88
CA LEU A 154 -13.39 -13.94 -5.53
C LEU A 154 -14.65 -14.26 -4.74
N VAL A 155 -14.48 -14.59 -3.48
CA VAL A 155 -15.54 -14.90 -2.53
C VAL A 155 -15.41 -14.01 -1.32
N THR A 156 -16.47 -13.31 -0.94
CA THR A 156 -16.49 -12.54 0.29
C THR A 156 -16.88 -13.46 1.45
N VAL A 157 -15.96 -13.63 2.39
CA VAL A 157 -16.18 -14.39 3.62
C VAL A 157 -16.51 -13.45 4.76
N TYR A 158 -17.73 -13.54 5.32
CA TYR A 158 -18.16 -12.73 6.45
C TYR A 158 -17.86 -13.45 7.76
N TYR A 159 -17.08 -12.85 8.64
CA TYR A 159 -16.80 -13.37 9.97
C TYR A 159 -17.70 -12.77 11.04
N ASP A 160 -18.22 -11.58 10.78
CA ASP A 160 -19.18 -10.86 11.59
C ASP A 160 -19.93 -9.87 10.68
N LYS A 161 -20.97 -9.21 11.20
CA LYS A 161 -21.75 -8.20 10.45
C LYS A 161 -20.90 -7.05 9.90
N ASP A 162 -19.82 -6.74 10.59
CA ASP A 162 -18.96 -5.60 10.31
C ASP A 162 -17.56 -6.03 9.80
N TYR A 163 -17.31 -7.35 9.64
CA TYR A 163 -16.00 -7.86 9.25
C TYR A 163 -16.11 -8.94 8.18
N SER A 164 -15.63 -8.62 7.00
CA SER A 164 -15.56 -9.54 5.86
C SER A 164 -14.22 -9.43 5.16
N ILE A 165 -13.84 -10.48 4.47
CA ILE A 165 -12.62 -10.58 3.69
C ILE A 165 -12.96 -11.12 2.31
N GLU A 166 -12.32 -10.57 1.27
CA GLU A 166 -12.37 -11.11 -0.07
C GLU A 166 -11.22 -12.12 -0.23
N GLU A 167 -11.58 -13.33 -0.68
CA GLU A 167 -10.70 -14.46 -0.83
C GLU A 167 -10.75 -15.00 -2.23
N GLU A 168 -9.66 -15.57 -2.71
CA GLU A 168 -9.70 -16.37 -3.91
C GLU A 168 -10.35 -17.71 -3.61
N LEU A 169 -11.20 -18.18 -4.54
CA LEU A 169 -11.90 -19.46 -4.37
C LEU A 169 -10.92 -20.64 -4.23
N GLU A 170 -9.75 -20.52 -4.83
CA GLU A 170 -8.69 -21.53 -4.78
C GLU A 170 -8.09 -21.70 -3.38
N ASP A 171 -8.16 -20.67 -2.54
CA ASP A 171 -7.66 -20.68 -1.15
C ASP A 171 -8.62 -21.36 -0.18
N LEU A 172 -9.86 -21.64 -0.62
CA LEU A 172 -10.86 -22.32 0.18
C LEU A 172 -10.84 -23.82 -0.05
N ILE A 173 -10.15 -24.53 0.83
CA ILE A 173 -10.02 -26.00 0.76
C ILE A 173 -11.23 -26.67 1.42
N TYR A 174 -12.06 -27.32 0.62
CA TYR A 174 -13.25 -28.02 1.08
C TYR A 174 -12.98 -29.51 1.30
N LEU A 175 -13.58 -30.04 2.34
CA LEU A 175 -13.56 -31.47 2.63
C LEU A 175 -14.86 -31.91 3.31
N GLU A 176 -15.16 -33.19 3.19
CA GLU A 176 -16.24 -33.87 3.91
C GLU A 176 -15.63 -34.96 4.79
N VAL A 177 -15.92 -34.94 6.06
CA VAL A 177 -15.40 -35.94 7.01
C VAL A 177 -16.54 -36.71 7.70
N ASP A 178 -16.33 -38.00 7.87
CA ASP A 178 -17.21 -38.84 8.69
C ASP A 178 -16.61 -38.89 10.10
N LEU A 179 -17.32 -38.30 11.07
CA LEU A 179 -16.90 -38.30 12.46
C LEU A 179 -17.90 -39.10 13.31
N ALA A 180 -17.44 -40.16 13.94
CA ALA A 180 -18.21 -40.87 14.94
C ALA A 180 -18.40 -40.01 16.21
N LYS A 181 -19.34 -40.34 17.06
CA LYS A 181 -19.40 -39.74 18.40
C LYS A 181 -18.14 -40.07 19.17
N GLY A 182 -17.48 -39.05 19.72
CA GLY A 182 -16.22 -39.24 20.47
C GLY A 182 -15.22 -38.10 20.24
N THR A 183 -13.97 -38.38 20.57
CA THR A 183 -12.86 -37.45 20.38
C THR A 183 -12.06 -37.85 19.14
N HIS A 184 -11.76 -36.88 18.30
CA HIS A 184 -11.00 -37.05 17.08
C HIS A 184 -9.85 -36.08 16.99
N THR A 185 -8.81 -36.43 16.24
CA THR A 185 -7.70 -35.55 15.94
C THR A 185 -7.76 -35.15 14.46
N ILE A 186 -7.74 -33.85 14.19
CA ILE A 186 -7.62 -33.30 12.84
C ILE A 186 -6.27 -32.62 12.74
N GLU A 187 -5.43 -33.05 11.79
CA GLU A 187 -4.10 -32.50 11.56
C GLU A 187 -4.03 -31.93 10.14
N ILE A 188 -3.53 -30.69 10.05
CA ILE A 188 -3.39 -29.95 8.79
C ILE A 188 -1.95 -29.48 8.69
N SER A 189 -1.39 -29.59 7.50
CA SER A 189 -0.09 -28.99 7.19
C SER A 189 -0.12 -28.40 5.80
N TYR A 190 0.41 -27.18 5.65
CA TYR A 190 0.54 -26.49 4.36
C TYR A 190 1.70 -25.51 4.40
N THR A 191 2.13 -25.07 3.19
CA THR A 191 3.11 -23.99 3.03
C THR A 191 2.38 -22.78 2.46
N ALA A 192 2.56 -21.63 3.11
CA ALA A 192 2.02 -20.34 2.65
C ALA A 192 3.15 -19.41 2.20
N GLU A 193 2.86 -18.54 1.24
CA GLU A 193 3.71 -17.43 0.86
C GLU A 193 3.47 -16.22 1.79
N SER A 194 4.49 -15.38 1.98
CA SER A 194 4.33 -14.19 2.81
C SER A 194 3.70 -13.05 2.03
N TRP A 195 2.79 -12.35 2.65
CA TRP A 195 2.34 -11.05 2.17
C TRP A 195 3.45 -9.99 2.30
N ILE A 196 3.53 -9.03 1.35
CA ILE A 196 4.58 -8.03 1.29
C ILE A 196 3.97 -6.63 1.39
N ASP A 197 4.41 -5.88 2.41
CA ASP A 197 4.16 -4.44 2.50
C ASP A 197 5.35 -3.66 1.95
N GLU A 198 5.12 -2.97 0.85
CA GLU A 198 6.10 -2.13 0.16
C GLU A 198 5.84 -0.62 0.38
N SER A 199 5.10 -0.25 1.41
CA SER A 199 4.74 1.14 1.69
C SER A 199 5.91 1.99 2.23
N ASP A 200 6.94 1.33 2.77
CA ASP A 200 8.17 1.95 3.30
C ASP A 200 9.35 1.72 2.34
N LEU A 201 10.52 2.29 2.59
CA LEU A 201 11.74 2.06 1.80
C LEU A 201 12.27 0.62 1.90
N ILE A 202 11.96 -0.06 3.01
CA ILE A 202 12.29 -1.47 3.24
C ILE A 202 10.99 -2.25 3.28
N LEU A 203 10.91 -3.28 2.45
CA LEU A 203 9.78 -4.19 2.47
C LEU A 203 9.61 -4.84 3.85
N LYS A 204 8.37 -5.09 4.23
CA LYS A 204 8.01 -5.91 5.38
C LYS A 204 7.26 -7.12 4.87
N ARG A 205 7.43 -8.24 5.54
CA ARG A 205 6.75 -9.48 5.23
C ARG A 205 5.88 -9.89 6.39
N TYR A 206 4.73 -10.47 6.07
CA TYR A 206 3.73 -10.86 7.04
C TYR A 206 3.23 -12.26 6.76
N PHE A 207 2.94 -12.99 7.82
CA PHE A 207 2.06 -14.14 7.79
C PHE A 207 0.89 -13.88 8.71
N TYR A 208 -0.28 -14.26 8.26
CA TYR A 208 -1.50 -14.13 9.03
C TYR A 208 -2.12 -15.50 9.28
N TYR A 209 -2.77 -15.65 10.43
CA TYR A 209 -3.56 -16.83 10.75
C TYR A 209 -4.85 -16.40 11.43
N SER A 210 -6.00 -16.72 10.83
CA SER A 210 -7.31 -16.33 11.38
C SER A 210 -7.73 -17.29 12.48
N LEU A 211 -8.00 -16.75 13.66
CA LEU A 211 -8.63 -17.43 14.79
C LEU A 211 -10.14 -17.15 14.86
N ALA A 212 -10.66 -16.23 14.03
CA ALA A 212 -12.08 -15.89 14.01
C ALA A 212 -12.99 -17.10 13.76
N PRO A 213 -12.65 -18.06 12.87
CA PRO A 213 -13.42 -19.29 12.68
C PRO A 213 -13.62 -20.12 13.95
N ALA A 214 -12.73 -19.99 14.93
CA ALA A 214 -12.85 -20.72 16.19
C ALA A 214 -14.09 -20.36 17.00
N ARG A 215 -14.72 -19.19 16.75
CA ARG A 215 -15.96 -18.74 17.40
C ARG A 215 -17.20 -19.51 16.95
N TYR A 216 -17.14 -20.16 15.80
CA TYR A 216 -18.28 -20.86 15.20
C TYR A 216 -18.46 -22.30 15.69
N TRP A 217 -17.46 -22.84 16.40
CA TRP A 217 -17.57 -24.14 17.02
C TRP A 217 -18.50 -24.08 18.25
N LYS A 218 -19.09 -25.20 18.60
CA LYS A 218 -19.94 -25.29 19.81
C LYS A 218 -19.25 -24.75 21.06
N SER A 219 -17.97 -25.05 21.22
CA SER A 219 -17.10 -24.51 22.25
C SER A 219 -15.65 -24.57 21.78
N PHE A 220 -14.84 -23.66 22.27
CA PHE A 220 -13.41 -23.61 22.04
C PHE A 220 -12.67 -23.73 23.38
N GLY A 221 -11.73 -24.65 23.45
CA GLY A 221 -10.93 -24.93 24.66
C GLY A 221 -9.62 -24.18 24.68
N THR A 222 -8.50 -24.91 24.75
CA THR A 222 -7.17 -24.31 24.87
C THR A 222 -6.53 -24.10 23.49
N LEU A 223 -5.98 -22.92 23.28
CA LEU A 223 -5.11 -22.60 22.14
C LEU A 223 -3.64 -22.66 22.59
N SER A 224 -2.81 -23.43 21.89
CA SER A 224 -1.36 -23.39 21.99
C SER A 224 -0.77 -22.97 20.66
N LEU A 225 0.03 -21.90 20.65
CA LEU A 225 0.68 -21.39 19.45
C LEU A 225 2.19 -21.38 19.65
N GLU A 226 2.90 -21.88 18.66
CA GLU A 226 4.37 -21.95 18.64
C GLU A 226 4.89 -21.33 17.35
N ILE A 227 5.92 -20.49 17.47
CA ILE A 227 6.66 -19.93 16.34
C ILE A 227 8.10 -20.41 16.45
N GLN A 228 8.60 -21.05 15.40
CA GLN A 228 10.00 -21.49 15.29
C GLN A 228 10.67 -20.74 14.14
N ALA A 229 11.36 -19.65 14.47
CA ALA A 229 12.08 -18.83 13.51
C ALA A 229 13.59 -19.04 13.67
N GLU A 230 14.36 -18.87 12.61
CA GLU A 230 15.81 -18.90 12.73
C GLU A 230 16.34 -17.71 13.55
N SER A 231 17.36 -17.93 14.35
CA SER A 231 18.00 -16.87 15.15
C SER A 231 18.69 -15.80 14.29
N SER A 232 18.91 -16.07 13.01
CA SER A 232 19.43 -15.12 12.01
C SER A 232 18.42 -14.07 11.55
N GLN A 233 17.16 -14.15 11.99
CA GLN A 233 16.06 -13.27 11.61
C GLN A 233 15.75 -12.26 12.73
N PRO A 234 16.55 -11.22 12.94
CA PRO A 234 16.22 -10.18 13.91
C PRO A 234 14.91 -9.48 13.50
N GLN A 235 14.21 -8.86 14.46
CA GLN A 235 13.01 -8.07 14.22
C GLN A 235 11.77 -8.84 13.71
N ILE A 236 11.58 -10.08 14.20
CA ILE A 236 10.29 -10.76 14.10
C ILE A 236 9.40 -10.24 15.23
N HIS A 237 8.19 -9.84 14.86
CA HIS A 237 7.16 -9.35 15.79
C HIS A 237 5.86 -10.11 15.62
N THR A 238 5.07 -10.14 16.67
CA THR A 238 3.71 -10.70 16.65
C THR A 238 2.79 -9.84 17.52
N ASN A 239 1.50 -9.87 17.23
CA ASN A 239 0.48 -9.20 18.03
C ASN A 239 0.00 -10.01 19.25
N LEU A 240 0.61 -11.17 19.52
CA LEU A 240 0.23 -12.04 20.63
C LEU A 240 0.75 -11.57 22.00
N GLY A 241 1.58 -10.53 22.04
CA GLY A 241 2.26 -10.09 23.26
C GLY A 241 3.41 -11.01 23.68
N GLU A 242 3.83 -10.91 24.93
CA GLU A 242 4.98 -11.67 25.44
C GLU A 242 4.71 -13.19 25.46
N PRO A 243 5.66 -14.01 24.95
CA PRO A 243 5.51 -15.45 24.97
C PRO A 243 5.57 -16.01 26.41
N LYS A 244 4.87 -17.11 26.65
CA LYS A 244 4.95 -17.86 27.90
C LYS A 244 6.29 -18.54 28.07
N THR A 245 6.89 -18.99 26.97
CA THR A 245 8.18 -19.70 26.94
C THR A 245 8.96 -19.28 25.71
N GLY A 246 10.26 -19.06 25.87
CA GLY A 246 11.16 -18.69 24.78
C GLY A 246 11.11 -17.21 24.43
N SER A 247 11.63 -16.86 23.26
CA SER A 247 11.63 -15.51 22.68
C SER A 247 11.86 -15.54 21.18
N LEU A 248 11.37 -14.53 20.47
CA LEU A 248 11.69 -14.30 19.04
C LEU A 248 12.93 -13.39 18.90
N PRO A 249 13.78 -13.64 17.91
CA PRO A 249 13.82 -14.81 17.05
C PRO A 249 14.26 -16.08 17.80
N GLY A 250 13.90 -17.23 17.26
CA GLY A 250 14.14 -18.55 17.85
C GLY A 250 12.82 -19.28 18.08
N PHE A 251 12.67 -19.90 19.23
CA PHE A 251 11.44 -20.57 19.63
C PHE A 251 10.66 -19.72 20.61
N ALA A 252 9.39 -19.48 20.33
CA ALA A 252 8.47 -18.80 21.25
C ALA A 252 7.13 -19.53 21.29
N SER A 253 6.53 -19.66 22.49
CA SER A 253 5.24 -20.31 22.63
C SER A 253 4.29 -19.53 23.55
N TRP A 254 3.02 -19.60 23.19
CA TRP A 254 1.90 -19.00 23.92
C TRP A 254 0.84 -20.06 24.22
N THR A 255 0.09 -19.85 25.28
CA THR A 255 -1.04 -20.70 25.65
C THR A 255 -2.19 -19.81 26.13
N PHE A 256 -3.35 -19.98 25.54
CA PHE A 256 -4.54 -19.20 25.84
C PHE A 256 -5.72 -20.11 26.15
N ASN A 257 -6.58 -19.69 27.08
CA ASN A 257 -7.83 -20.39 27.42
C ASN A 257 -9.05 -19.78 26.70
N SER A 258 -8.81 -18.81 25.86
CA SER A 258 -9.79 -18.16 24.98
C SER A 258 -9.06 -17.59 23.79
N ILE A 259 -9.78 -17.22 22.74
CA ILE A 259 -9.21 -16.59 21.55
C ILE A 259 -8.61 -15.23 21.94
N PRO A 260 -7.28 -15.03 21.79
CA PRO A 260 -6.63 -13.79 22.24
C PRO A 260 -6.83 -12.63 21.25
N VAL A 261 -6.87 -12.92 19.95
CA VAL A 261 -7.01 -11.98 18.82
C VAL A 261 -7.79 -12.67 17.71
N ASP A 262 -8.42 -11.92 16.84
CA ASP A 262 -9.13 -12.51 15.70
C ASP A 262 -8.17 -13.02 14.63
N VAL A 263 -7.05 -12.31 14.48
CA VAL A 263 -6.00 -12.65 13.51
C VAL A 263 -4.65 -12.59 14.20
N VAL A 264 -3.92 -13.67 14.13
CA VAL A 264 -2.50 -13.72 14.52
C VAL A 264 -1.69 -13.10 13.38
N GLU A 265 -0.90 -12.10 13.71
CA GLU A 265 0.04 -11.47 12.80
C GLU A 265 1.47 -11.84 13.20
N ILE A 266 2.26 -12.27 12.23
CA ILE A 266 3.69 -12.46 12.36
C ILE A 266 4.35 -11.62 11.29
N SER A 267 5.13 -10.62 11.70
CA SER A 267 5.79 -9.71 10.79
C SER A 267 7.30 -9.76 10.94
N TRP A 268 7.98 -9.52 9.83
CA TRP A 268 9.41 -9.42 9.76
C TRP A 268 9.84 -8.24 8.91
N LYS A 269 10.78 -7.48 9.44
CA LYS A 269 11.44 -6.39 8.72
C LYS A 269 12.93 -6.67 8.67
N PRO A 270 13.55 -6.80 7.49
CA PRO A 270 14.98 -7.01 7.36
C PRO A 270 15.76 -5.81 7.89
N GLU A 271 16.89 -6.08 8.54
CA GLU A 271 17.74 -5.01 9.02
C GLU A 271 18.65 -4.50 7.91
N PRO A 272 18.56 -3.20 7.54
CA PRO A 272 19.40 -2.65 6.50
C PRO A 272 20.85 -2.50 6.97
N SER A 273 21.78 -2.55 6.02
CA SER A 273 23.19 -2.26 6.30
C SER A 273 23.37 -0.83 6.84
N GLU A 274 24.44 -0.59 7.60
CA GLU A 274 24.77 0.76 8.11
C GLU A 274 24.85 1.81 7.01
N LYS A 275 25.35 1.41 5.84
CA LYS A 275 25.35 2.28 4.65
C LYS A 275 23.93 2.59 4.19
N ALA A 276 23.05 1.60 4.15
CA ALA A 276 21.66 1.80 3.76
C ALA A 276 20.93 2.72 4.76
N LYS A 277 21.12 2.49 6.07
CA LYS A 277 20.58 3.36 7.13
C LYS A 277 20.97 4.81 6.91
N PHE A 278 22.27 5.09 6.66
CA PHE A 278 22.75 6.44 6.41
C PHE A 278 22.05 7.12 5.22
N TYR A 279 21.88 6.42 4.09
CA TYR A 279 21.21 7.01 2.92
C TYR A 279 19.69 7.13 3.09
N MET A 280 19.07 6.21 3.83
CA MET A 280 17.65 6.29 4.21
C MET A 280 17.41 7.51 5.12
N ASP A 281 18.26 7.71 6.12
CA ASP A 281 18.17 8.85 7.04
C ASP A 281 18.41 10.17 6.31
N LEU A 282 19.32 10.20 5.34
CA LEU A 282 19.55 11.35 4.49
C LEU A 282 18.32 11.71 3.66
N GLY A 283 17.63 10.67 3.17
CA GLY A 283 16.42 10.77 2.37
C GLY A 283 16.63 11.25 0.94
N PRO A 284 15.70 10.96 0.04
CA PRO A 284 15.78 11.37 -1.37
C PRO A 284 15.75 12.90 -1.51
N ASP A 285 14.98 13.60 -0.67
CA ASP A 285 14.87 15.06 -0.71
C ASP A 285 16.23 15.74 -0.51
N THR A 286 17.00 15.30 0.48
CA THR A 286 18.33 15.89 0.77
C THR A 286 19.29 15.65 -0.40
N LEU A 287 19.27 14.46 -1.02
CA LEU A 287 20.08 14.18 -2.19
C LEU A 287 19.73 15.12 -3.35
N VAL A 288 18.44 15.34 -3.59
CA VAL A 288 17.94 16.27 -4.61
C VAL A 288 18.35 17.70 -4.31
N TRP A 289 18.28 18.15 -3.06
CA TRP A 289 18.71 19.48 -2.68
C TRP A 289 20.21 19.68 -2.90
N ILE A 290 21.05 18.71 -2.55
CA ILE A 290 22.49 18.75 -2.81
C ILE A 290 22.75 18.84 -4.32
N PHE A 291 22.13 17.98 -5.11
CA PHE A 291 22.28 17.98 -6.56
C PHE A 291 21.80 19.30 -7.19
N GLY A 292 20.62 19.78 -6.77
CA GLY A 292 20.04 21.03 -7.25
C GLY A 292 20.92 22.24 -6.90
N PHE A 293 21.49 22.28 -5.69
CA PHE A 293 22.41 23.33 -5.29
C PHE A 293 23.69 23.34 -6.16
N ILE A 294 24.25 22.18 -6.45
CA ILE A 294 25.43 22.06 -7.32
C ILE A 294 25.09 22.56 -8.73
N LEU A 295 23.97 22.08 -9.32
CA LEU A 295 23.55 22.50 -10.66
C LEU A 295 23.28 24.01 -10.73
N ALA A 296 22.57 24.56 -9.76
CA ALA A 296 22.27 25.99 -9.69
C ALA A 296 23.55 26.82 -9.53
N SER A 297 24.47 26.39 -8.69
CA SER A 297 25.75 27.06 -8.49
C SER A 297 26.58 27.10 -9.77
N LEU A 298 26.67 25.98 -10.47
CA LEU A 298 27.35 25.89 -11.79
C LEU A 298 26.66 26.79 -12.81
N HIS A 299 25.35 26.80 -12.87
CA HIS A 299 24.58 27.63 -13.78
C HIS A 299 24.81 29.13 -13.53
N PHE A 300 24.75 29.55 -12.27
CA PHE A 300 25.04 30.95 -11.92
C PHE A 300 26.47 31.36 -12.26
N LEU A 301 27.43 30.45 -12.11
CA LEU A 301 28.79 30.67 -12.56
C LEU A 301 28.88 30.84 -14.09
N PHE A 302 28.20 29.97 -14.88
CA PHE A 302 28.15 30.06 -16.32
C PHE A 302 27.49 31.37 -16.81
N ILE A 303 26.38 31.80 -16.16
CA ILE A 303 25.75 33.09 -16.46
C ILE A 303 26.76 34.24 -16.26
N LYS A 304 27.49 34.25 -15.11
CA LYS A 304 28.53 35.26 -14.83
C LYS A 304 29.65 35.27 -15.85
N ILE A 305 30.22 34.09 -16.19
CA ILE A 305 31.31 33.95 -17.17
C ILE A 305 30.84 34.44 -18.54
N ARG A 306 29.63 34.06 -18.96
CA ARG A 306 29.08 34.49 -20.26
C ARG A 306 28.88 36.00 -20.31
N ARG A 307 28.36 36.61 -19.23
CA ARG A 307 28.19 38.06 -19.14
C ARG A 307 29.50 38.83 -19.19
N ARG A 308 30.54 38.32 -18.59
CA ARG A 308 31.87 38.94 -18.65
C ARG A 308 32.40 38.98 -20.10
N LYS A 309 32.09 37.99 -20.92
CA LYS A 309 32.60 37.86 -22.30
C LYS A 309 31.70 38.49 -23.36
N ASN A 310 30.42 38.70 -23.11
CA ASN A 310 29.45 39.08 -24.12
C ASN A 310 28.38 40.05 -23.55
N GLN A 311 28.24 41.19 -24.28
CA GLN A 311 27.24 42.23 -23.97
C GLN A 311 25.88 42.01 -24.62
N ALA A 312 25.68 40.87 -25.32
CA ALA A 312 24.43 40.59 -26.01
C ALA A 312 23.18 40.89 -25.17
N ARG A 313 22.12 41.37 -25.82
CA ARG A 313 20.87 41.70 -25.15
C ARG A 313 20.29 40.52 -24.38
N ILE A 314 20.35 39.32 -24.98
CA ILE A 314 19.82 38.06 -24.41
C ILE A 314 21.01 37.15 -24.06
N ASN A 315 21.01 36.65 -22.84
CA ASN A 315 21.91 35.59 -22.40
C ASN A 315 21.21 34.22 -22.50
N TRP A 316 21.44 33.52 -23.58
CA TRP A 316 20.82 32.21 -23.85
C TRP A 316 21.10 31.18 -22.73
N VAL A 317 22.20 31.32 -21.98
CA VAL A 317 22.49 30.46 -20.83
C VAL A 317 21.39 30.57 -19.78
N VAL A 318 20.88 31.79 -19.54
CA VAL A 318 19.76 32.02 -18.62
C VAL A 318 18.50 31.30 -19.05
N VAL A 319 18.15 31.38 -20.35
CA VAL A 319 16.94 30.80 -20.89
C VAL A 319 17.01 29.28 -20.87
N ILE A 320 18.09 28.71 -21.45
CA ILE A 320 18.25 27.26 -21.55
C ILE A 320 18.36 26.63 -20.15
N GLY A 321 19.22 27.17 -19.30
CA GLY A 321 19.39 26.64 -17.95
C GLY A 321 18.17 26.88 -17.07
N GLY A 322 17.46 28.02 -17.27
CA GLY A 322 16.20 28.30 -16.58
C GLY A 322 15.10 27.29 -16.86
N LEU A 323 15.09 26.71 -18.08
CA LEU A 323 14.17 25.61 -18.45
C LEU A 323 14.70 24.25 -17.97
N LEU A 324 15.96 23.94 -18.24
CA LEU A 324 16.48 22.59 -18.03
C LEU A 324 16.74 22.26 -16.55
N ILE A 325 17.28 23.20 -15.77
CA ILE A 325 17.71 22.89 -14.40
C ILE A 325 16.55 22.52 -13.48
N PRO A 326 15.43 23.26 -13.43
CA PRO A 326 14.28 22.83 -12.65
C PRO A 326 13.74 21.46 -13.06
N PHE A 327 13.74 21.16 -14.36
CA PHE A 327 13.34 19.84 -14.88
C PHE A 327 14.30 18.74 -14.41
N LEU A 328 15.61 18.94 -14.53
CA LEU A 328 16.61 17.97 -14.07
C LEU A 328 16.57 17.76 -12.55
N VAL A 329 16.35 18.82 -11.77
CA VAL A 329 16.24 18.72 -10.31
C VAL A 329 15.02 17.92 -9.92
N LEU A 330 13.85 18.16 -10.51
CA LEU A 330 12.64 17.40 -10.21
C LEU A 330 12.81 15.92 -10.60
N ASN A 331 13.36 15.64 -11.79
CA ASN A 331 13.58 14.26 -12.21
C ASN A 331 14.67 13.55 -11.39
N SER A 332 15.62 14.29 -10.80
CA SER A 332 16.64 13.69 -9.92
C SER A 332 16.05 13.06 -8.66
N TYR A 333 14.81 13.38 -8.30
CA TYR A 333 14.10 12.73 -7.20
C TYR A 333 13.91 11.23 -7.44
N MET A 334 13.48 10.85 -8.65
CA MET A 334 13.35 9.44 -9.01
C MET A 334 14.69 8.71 -8.94
N TYR A 335 15.75 9.35 -9.47
CA TYR A 335 17.10 8.78 -9.38
C TYR A 335 17.63 8.69 -7.95
N ALA A 336 17.27 9.63 -7.08
CA ALA A 336 17.66 9.59 -5.67
C ALA A 336 17.01 8.40 -4.95
N VAL A 337 15.75 8.11 -5.23
CA VAL A 337 15.04 6.91 -4.73
C VAL A 337 15.73 5.65 -5.27
N ASP A 338 15.95 5.56 -6.58
CA ASP A 338 16.63 4.40 -7.21
C ASP A 338 18.02 4.14 -6.61
N ILE A 339 18.77 5.20 -6.25
CA ILE A 339 20.07 5.05 -5.60
C ILE A 339 19.90 4.44 -4.21
N ILE A 340 18.92 4.90 -3.44
CA ILE A 340 18.65 4.36 -2.09
C ILE A 340 18.25 2.89 -2.21
N ASP A 341 17.35 2.54 -3.10
CA ASP A 341 16.92 1.16 -3.34
C ASP A 341 18.08 0.24 -3.72
N ASN A 342 18.94 0.70 -4.63
CA ASN A 342 20.12 -0.08 -5.02
C ASN A 342 21.11 -0.29 -3.85
N ILE A 343 21.14 0.62 -2.88
CA ILE A 343 21.98 0.50 -1.68
C ILE A 343 21.32 -0.45 -0.68
N ILE A 344 20.00 -0.42 -0.53
CA ILE A 344 19.23 -1.37 0.30
C ILE A 344 19.34 -2.78 -0.29
N GLY A 345 19.23 -2.92 -1.61
CA GLY A 345 19.41 -4.18 -2.31
C GLY A 345 18.10 -4.98 -2.46
N GLU A 346 18.14 -6.28 -2.12
CA GLU A 346 16.99 -7.19 -2.33
C GLU A 346 15.77 -6.89 -1.45
N TYR A 347 15.98 -6.20 -0.34
CA TYR A 347 14.93 -5.83 0.59
C TYR A 347 14.37 -4.43 0.36
N ALA A 348 14.77 -3.78 -0.74
CA ALA A 348 14.18 -2.49 -1.10
C ALA A 348 12.73 -2.67 -1.57
N SER A 349 11.86 -1.81 -1.05
CA SER A 349 10.55 -1.62 -1.64
C SER A 349 10.72 -0.88 -2.97
N ARG A 350 10.47 -1.54 -4.09
CA ARG A 350 10.62 -0.94 -5.42
C ARG A 350 9.35 -0.27 -5.94
N ARG A 351 8.28 -0.25 -5.14
CA ARG A 351 6.98 0.34 -5.49
C ARG A 351 6.78 1.67 -4.76
N HIS A 352 7.43 2.71 -5.24
CA HIS A 352 7.35 4.04 -4.64
C HIS A 352 6.19 4.89 -5.17
N GLY A 353 5.13 4.27 -5.66
CA GLY A 353 3.93 4.95 -6.13
C GLY A 353 4.20 5.88 -7.31
N TYR A 354 3.55 7.05 -7.29
CA TYR A 354 3.57 8.00 -8.41
C TYR A 354 4.70 9.02 -8.31
N LEU A 355 5.97 8.59 -8.17
CA LEU A 355 7.14 9.49 -8.08
C LEU A 355 7.19 10.53 -9.20
N PHE A 356 6.71 10.19 -10.41
CA PHE A 356 6.67 11.12 -11.54
C PHE A 356 5.78 12.35 -11.30
N LEU A 357 4.83 12.28 -10.32
CA LEU A 357 4.00 13.43 -9.95
C LEU A 357 4.80 14.60 -9.41
N VAL A 358 6.04 14.40 -8.98
CA VAL A 358 6.94 15.50 -8.60
C VAL A 358 7.08 16.52 -9.74
N ASN A 359 6.93 16.09 -11.00
CA ASN A 359 7.00 16.97 -12.17
C ASN A 359 5.82 17.97 -12.26
N ILE A 360 4.75 17.79 -11.48
CA ILE A 360 3.64 18.76 -11.41
C ILE A 360 4.10 20.11 -10.84
N TYR A 361 5.20 20.14 -10.09
CA TYR A 361 5.79 21.37 -9.57
C TYR A 361 6.59 22.15 -10.62
N TYR A 362 6.90 21.54 -11.78
CA TYR A 362 7.70 22.19 -12.83
C TYR A 362 7.13 23.53 -13.32
N PRO A 363 5.82 23.67 -13.63
CA PRO A 363 5.23 24.93 -14.08
C PRO A 363 5.38 26.09 -13.07
N VAL A 364 5.56 25.77 -11.79
CA VAL A 364 5.76 26.77 -10.73
C VAL A 364 7.26 27.04 -10.49
N LEU A 365 8.03 25.98 -10.37
CA LEU A 365 9.46 26.09 -10.06
C LEU A 365 10.25 26.73 -11.18
N MET A 366 9.93 26.41 -12.44
CA MET A 366 10.63 26.92 -13.61
C MET A 366 10.57 28.46 -13.74
N PRO A 367 9.42 29.14 -13.70
CA PRO A 367 9.37 30.61 -13.80
C PRO A 367 10.01 31.30 -12.59
N VAL A 368 9.89 30.73 -11.39
CA VAL A 368 10.57 31.26 -10.20
C VAL A 368 12.08 31.19 -10.35
N TYR A 369 12.61 30.04 -10.74
CA TYR A 369 14.04 29.85 -10.98
C TYR A 369 14.55 30.75 -12.12
N MET A 370 13.80 30.84 -13.20
CA MET A 370 14.11 31.71 -14.33
C MET A 370 14.16 33.19 -13.91
N LEU A 371 13.23 33.66 -13.10
CA LEU A 371 13.24 35.02 -12.55
C LEU A 371 14.53 35.29 -11.75
N VAL A 372 14.94 34.36 -10.87
CA VAL A 372 16.20 34.47 -10.12
C VAL A 372 17.39 34.53 -11.04
N CYS A 373 17.43 33.71 -12.10
CA CYS A 373 18.49 33.73 -13.12
C CYS A 373 18.54 35.06 -13.89
N PHE A 374 17.39 35.64 -14.24
CA PHE A 374 17.34 36.96 -14.90
C PHE A 374 17.83 38.07 -13.97
N LEU A 375 17.46 38.06 -12.70
CA LEU A 375 17.95 39.04 -11.72
C LEU A 375 19.46 38.94 -11.53
N TRP A 376 19.99 37.70 -11.46
CA TRP A 376 21.42 37.44 -11.37
C TRP A 376 22.18 37.91 -12.62
N ASP A 377 21.66 37.64 -13.80
CA ASP A 377 22.20 38.08 -15.08
C ASP A 377 22.18 39.62 -15.21
N TRP A 378 21.09 40.27 -14.83
CA TRP A 378 20.94 41.71 -14.81
C TRP A 378 21.96 42.39 -13.85
N PHE A 379 22.18 41.81 -12.64
CA PHE A 379 23.16 42.29 -11.69
C PHE A 379 24.58 42.29 -12.31
N TRP A 380 24.98 41.17 -12.94
CA TRP A 380 26.28 41.07 -13.57
C TRP A 380 26.41 41.92 -14.85
N LYS A 381 25.34 42.11 -15.59
CA LYS A 381 25.28 43.02 -16.75
C LYS A 381 25.61 44.44 -16.31
N ARG A 382 24.97 44.94 -15.26
CA ARG A 382 25.24 46.27 -14.72
C ARG A 382 26.65 46.42 -14.17
N ARG A 383 27.19 45.38 -13.53
CA ARG A 383 28.53 45.42 -12.94
C ARG A 383 29.65 45.39 -13.97
N PHE A 384 29.53 44.64 -15.05
CA PHE A 384 30.56 44.54 -16.08
C PHE A 384 30.40 45.56 -17.19
N HIS A 385 29.20 46.12 -17.38
CA HIS A 385 28.89 47.04 -18.46
C HIS A 385 27.98 48.18 -17.95
N PRO A 386 28.56 49.10 -17.12
CA PRO A 386 27.75 50.12 -16.44
C PRO A 386 27.17 51.19 -17.36
N SER A 387 27.63 51.27 -18.62
CA SER A 387 27.17 52.25 -19.61
C SER A 387 26.22 51.65 -20.67
N ALA A 388 25.69 50.44 -20.51
CA ALA A 388 24.77 49.78 -21.43
C ALA A 388 23.31 49.94 -21.01
#